data_42d2e6ac6eef20a14e9117d9272a0a2e
#
_entry.id   42d2e6ac6eef20a14e9117d9272a0a2e
#
_cell.length_a   1.000
_cell.length_b   1.000
_cell.length_c   1.000
_cell.angle_alpha   90.00
_cell.angle_beta   90.00
_cell.angle_gamma   90.00
#
_symmetry.space_group_name_H-M   'P 1'
#
loop_
_entity.id
_entity.type
_entity.pdbx_description
1 polymer ?
#
loop_
_entity_poly.entity_id
_entity_poly.type
_entity_poly.pdbx_seq_one_letter_code
_entity_poly.pdbx_strand_id
1 'polypeptide(L)'
;VLFRSESVSKDGEEGYPGNVILKVKYSLNNNNELSIEYYGTSDKDTLLNMTNHSYFNLSGNLKRSVLDEFLTIKSNKFAAITEDGALSGKLIDVNGTEFDFNYPKEIGKDINGEHNQLKLGNGYDHPWSLEKNNNVKVRLEDKESGRSMEVYTDREAVVVYTTNYPEDNKELYSGGFLKKNYAICFETQGMPIGKNETFLDGSILRKGEEYKAKTIFKFTN
;
A
#
# COMPACT_ATOMS: atom_id res chain seq x y z
N VAL A 1 -22.31 0.16 5.43
CA VAL A 1 -21.18 0.53 6.32
C VAL A 1 -20.95 -0.62 7.27
N LEU A 2 -19.72 -1.14 7.31
CA LEU A 2 -19.32 -2.20 8.24
C LEU A 2 -18.82 -1.61 9.56
N PHE A 3 -17.99 -0.56 9.45
CA PHE A 3 -17.23 -0.06 10.59
C PHE A 3 -16.88 1.42 10.39
N ARG A 4 -16.87 2.17 11.49
CA ARG A 4 -16.33 3.53 11.56
C ARG A 4 -15.42 3.63 12.76
N SER A 5 -14.25 4.24 12.59
CA SER A 5 -13.32 4.58 13.65
C SER A 5 -13.09 6.09 13.66
N GLU A 6 -12.98 6.65 14.85
CA GLU A 6 -12.57 8.03 15.06
C GLU A 6 -11.49 8.06 16.12
N SER A 7 -10.45 8.84 15.90
CA SER A 7 -9.36 9.05 16.85
C SER A 7 -8.91 10.49 16.79
N VAL A 8 -8.30 10.95 17.88
CA VAL A 8 -7.68 12.28 17.97
C VAL A 8 -6.22 12.08 18.30
N SER A 9 -5.34 12.51 17.37
CA SER A 9 -3.92 12.72 17.66
C SER A 9 -3.73 14.11 18.24
N LYS A 10 -3.18 14.19 19.46
CA LYS A 10 -3.04 15.46 20.17
C LYS A 10 -1.86 16.26 19.65
N ASP A 11 -1.95 17.58 19.83
CA ASP A 11 -0.85 18.49 19.51
C ASP A 11 0.46 18.05 20.17
N GLY A 12 1.50 17.84 19.34
CA GLY A 12 2.83 17.38 19.75
C GLY A 12 2.97 15.85 19.89
N GLU A 13 1.94 15.05 19.67
CA GLU A 13 2.05 13.60 19.62
C GLU A 13 3.00 13.18 18.49
N GLU A 14 4.00 12.33 18.82
CA GLU A 14 5.10 11.91 17.93
C GLU A 14 5.82 13.11 17.26
N GLY A 15 5.74 14.31 17.83
CA GLY A 15 6.36 15.54 17.32
C GLY A 15 5.54 16.28 16.26
N TYR A 16 4.36 15.79 15.88
CA TYR A 16 3.51 16.47 14.89
C TYR A 16 2.67 17.59 15.51
N PRO A 17 2.58 18.78 14.84
CA PRO A 17 1.79 19.89 15.36
C PRO A 17 0.29 19.68 15.11
N GLY A 18 -0.52 20.25 16.00
CA GLY A 18 -1.97 20.33 15.89
C GLY A 18 -2.71 19.14 16.48
N ASN A 19 -3.96 19.40 16.90
CA ASN A 19 -4.91 18.34 17.23
C ASN A 19 -5.54 17.85 15.93
N VAL A 20 -5.27 16.59 15.56
CA VAL A 20 -5.76 16.00 14.31
C VAL A 20 -6.91 15.05 14.62
N ILE A 21 -8.09 15.33 14.09
CA ILE A 21 -9.24 14.42 14.14
C ILE A 21 -9.18 13.51 12.92
N LEU A 22 -9.09 12.20 13.16
CA LEU A 22 -8.99 11.16 12.13
C LEU A 22 -10.26 10.32 12.12
N LYS A 23 -10.80 10.06 10.92
CA LYS A 23 -11.96 9.16 10.76
C LYS A 23 -11.68 8.21 9.61
N VAL A 24 -11.97 6.93 9.86
CA VAL A 24 -11.89 5.87 8.84
C VAL A 24 -13.22 5.16 8.77
N LYS A 25 -13.72 4.96 7.56
CA LYS A 25 -14.99 4.28 7.31
C LYS A 25 -14.77 3.10 6.38
N TYR A 26 -15.16 1.93 6.81
CA TYR A 26 -15.19 0.70 6.01
C TYR A 26 -16.60 0.41 5.53
N SER A 27 -16.75 0.11 4.26
CA SER A 27 -18.03 -0.26 3.67
C SER A 27 -17.86 -1.44 2.72
N LEU A 28 -18.73 -2.43 2.83
CA LEU A 28 -18.83 -3.54 1.88
C LEU A 28 -20.19 -3.45 1.16
N ASN A 29 -20.19 -3.68 -0.14
CA ASN A 29 -21.42 -3.70 -0.94
C ASN A 29 -21.65 -5.07 -1.62
N ASN A 30 -22.77 -5.19 -2.31
CA ASN A 30 -23.17 -6.44 -3.00
C ASN A 30 -22.36 -6.72 -4.28
N ASN A 31 -21.49 -5.81 -4.70
CA ASN A 31 -20.57 -5.99 -5.83
C ASN A 31 -19.21 -6.54 -5.38
N ASN A 32 -19.10 -7.03 -4.13
CA ASN A 32 -17.88 -7.49 -3.50
C ASN A 32 -16.79 -6.39 -3.40
N GLU A 33 -17.20 -5.14 -3.23
CA GLU A 33 -16.31 -4.01 -3.08
C GLU A 33 -16.18 -3.62 -1.61
N LEU A 34 -14.99 -3.77 -1.05
CA LEU A 34 -14.59 -3.22 0.23
C LEU A 34 -14.02 -1.83 0.00
N SER A 35 -14.71 -0.79 0.44
CA SER A 35 -14.23 0.57 0.35
C SER A 35 -13.75 1.06 1.72
N ILE A 36 -12.61 1.76 1.72
CA ILE A 36 -12.03 2.43 2.88
C ILE A 36 -11.97 3.91 2.54
N GLU A 37 -12.64 4.72 3.34
CA GLU A 37 -12.69 6.18 3.20
C GLU A 37 -12.00 6.79 4.42
N TYR A 38 -11.08 7.72 4.18
CA TYR A 38 -10.29 8.40 5.20
C TYR A 38 -10.67 9.88 5.22
N TYR A 39 -10.80 10.43 6.43
CA TYR A 39 -11.06 11.83 6.67
C TYR A 39 -10.16 12.35 7.78
N GLY A 40 -9.65 13.55 7.61
CA GLY A 40 -8.83 14.21 8.63
C GLY A 40 -9.01 15.70 8.63
N THR A 41 -8.94 16.32 9.81
CA THR A 41 -8.88 17.79 9.98
C THR A 41 -7.90 18.13 11.08
N SER A 42 -7.26 19.31 10.99
CA SER A 42 -6.32 19.76 12.01
C SER A 42 -6.59 21.22 12.40
N ASP A 43 -6.32 21.58 13.64
CA ASP A 43 -6.37 22.94 14.14
C ASP A 43 -5.08 23.74 13.88
N LYS A 44 -4.03 23.08 13.35
CA LYS A 44 -2.77 23.68 12.87
C LYS A 44 -2.35 23.06 11.54
N ASP A 45 -1.43 23.70 10.83
CA ASP A 45 -0.73 23.05 9.72
C ASP A 45 0.04 21.84 10.25
N THR A 46 -0.09 20.69 9.58
CA THR A 46 0.53 19.43 9.99
C THR A 46 0.79 18.52 8.78
N LEU A 47 1.32 17.32 9.04
CA LEU A 47 1.47 16.28 8.03
C LEU A 47 0.43 15.19 8.25
N LEU A 48 -0.22 14.77 7.18
CA LEU A 48 -1.18 13.66 7.20
C LEU A 48 -1.12 12.88 5.89
N ASN A 49 -0.80 11.58 5.99
CA ASN A 49 -0.79 10.66 4.86
C ASN A 49 -1.29 9.28 5.33
N MET A 50 -2.60 9.09 5.26
CA MET A 50 -3.25 7.87 5.77
C MET A 50 -3.23 6.75 4.72
N THR A 51 -3.03 5.53 5.20
CA THR A 51 -3.13 4.31 4.39
C THR A 51 -3.78 3.17 5.19
N ASN A 52 -3.89 2.00 4.58
CA ASN A 52 -4.19 0.74 5.26
C ASN A 52 -3.05 -0.25 5.02
N HIS A 53 -2.81 -1.14 5.97
CA HIS A 53 -1.77 -2.15 5.89
C HIS A 53 -2.39 -3.56 5.95
N SER A 54 -3.41 -3.78 5.10
CA SER A 54 -4.07 -5.09 5.00
C SER A 54 -3.21 -6.07 4.26
N TYR A 55 -3.06 -7.27 4.81
CA TYR A 55 -2.30 -8.38 4.24
C TYR A 55 -3.23 -9.28 3.43
N PHE A 56 -2.96 -9.44 2.14
CA PHE A 56 -3.75 -10.25 1.22
C PHE A 56 -3.01 -11.51 0.80
N ASN A 57 -3.76 -12.61 0.63
CA ASN A 57 -3.32 -13.84 0.01
C ASN A 57 -4.54 -14.53 -0.61
N LEU A 58 -4.59 -14.58 -1.93
CA LEU A 58 -5.76 -15.09 -2.66
C LEU A 58 -5.81 -16.62 -2.71
N SER A 59 -4.74 -17.32 -2.31
CA SER A 59 -4.78 -18.80 -2.21
C SER A 59 -5.75 -19.27 -1.12
N GLY A 60 -6.10 -18.41 -0.17
CA GLY A 60 -7.00 -18.69 0.96
C GLY A 60 -6.31 -19.39 2.12
N ASN A 61 -6.49 -18.85 3.34
CA ASN A 61 -5.90 -19.36 4.58
C ASN A 61 -4.39 -19.59 4.51
N LEU A 62 -3.66 -18.74 3.79
CA LEU A 62 -2.21 -18.83 3.61
C LEU A 62 -1.74 -20.22 3.14
N LYS A 63 -2.49 -20.88 2.26
CA LYS A 63 -2.16 -22.23 1.76
C LYS A 63 -0.84 -22.25 1.00
N ARG A 64 -0.57 -21.16 0.23
CA ARG A 64 0.66 -20.97 -0.54
C ARG A 64 1.22 -19.58 -0.30
N SER A 65 2.47 -19.37 -0.69
CA SER A 65 3.05 -18.03 -0.75
C SER A 65 2.36 -17.21 -1.85
N VAL A 66 2.47 -15.88 -1.79
CA VAL A 66 1.98 -14.99 -2.85
C VAL A 66 2.90 -14.96 -4.07
N LEU A 67 3.99 -15.72 -4.05
CA LEU A 67 4.98 -15.73 -5.15
C LEU A 67 4.40 -16.28 -6.45
N ASP A 68 3.41 -17.19 -6.35
CA ASP A 68 2.72 -17.80 -7.50
C ASP A 68 1.53 -16.96 -7.97
N GLU A 69 1.19 -15.87 -7.26
CA GLU A 69 0.12 -14.96 -7.66
C GLU A 69 0.61 -13.98 -8.73
N PHE A 70 -0.29 -13.61 -9.65
CA PHE A 70 0.00 -12.68 -10.74
C PHE A 70 -0.35 -11.25 -10.32
N LEU A 71 0.61 -10.37 -10.42
CA LEU A 71 0.47 -8.97 -10.08
C LEU A 71 0.50 -8.10 -11.36
N THR A 72 -0.39 -7.11 -11.42
CA THR A 72 -0.35 -6.02 -12.39
C THR A 72 -0.41 -4.70 -11.63
N ILE A 73 0.48 -3.75 -11.94
CA ILE A 73 0.48 -2.38 -11.41
C ILE A 73 0.59 -1.43 -12.59
N LYS A 74 -0.41 -0.57 -12.78
CA LYS A 74 -0.40 0.45 -13.85
C LYS A 74 0.42 1.65 -13.40
N SER A 75 1.71 1.58 -13.64
CA SER A 75 2.68 2.60 -13.24
C SER A 75 3.90 2.59 -14.15
N ASN A 76 4.43 3.78 -14.43
CA ASN A 76 5.67 3.93 -15.18
C ASN A 76 6.88 4.14 -14.27
N LYS A 77 6.69 4.41 -12.98
CA LYS A 77 7.79 4.73 -12.05
C LYS A 77 7.52 4.19 -10.66
N PHE A 78 8.59 3.81 -9.98
CA PHE A 78 8.59 3.54 -8.55
C PHE A 78 9.59 4.43 -7.81
N ALA A 79 9.37 4.66 -6.53
CA ALA A 79 10.28 5.45 -5.70
C ALA A 79 11.38 4.55 -5.11
N ALA A 80 12.63 5.00 -5.24
CA ALA A 80 13.77 4.29 -4.70
C ALA A 80 13.91 4.49 -3.20
N ILE A 81 14.24 3.41 -2.48
CA ILE A 81 14.58 3.43 -1.05
C ILE A 81 16.08 3.50 -0.84
N THR A 82 16.49 3.88 0.36
CA THR A 82 17.87 3.88 0.86
C THR A 82 18.07 2.69 1.81
N GLU A 83 19.29 2.47 2.28
CA GLU A 83 19.66 1.35 3.16
C GLU A 83 18.87 1.33 4.49
N ASP A 84 18.44 2.50 4.96
CA ASP A 84 17.58 2.65 6.14
C ASP A 84 16.07 2.54 5.84
N GLY A 85 15.69 2.15 4.61
CA GLY A 85 14.30 1.99 4.18
C GLY A 85 13.57 3.29 3.85
N ALA A 86 14.17 4.46 4.09
CA ALA A 86 13.55 5.74 3.74
C ALA A 86 13.56 5.97 2.22
N LEU A 87 12.61 6.76 1.70
CA LEU A 87 12.65 7.14 0.29
C LEU A 87 13.86 8.04 0.00
N SER A 88 14.58 7.73 -1.09
CA SER A 88 15.74 8.53 -1.53
C SER A 88 15.35 9.87 -2.16
N GLY A 89 14.07 10.05 -2.49
CA GLY A 89 13.56 11.17 -3.28
C GLY A 89 13.66 10.96 -4.81
N LYS A 90 14.15 9.81 -5.27
CA LYS A 90 14.29 9.50 -6.70
C LYS A 90 13.17 8.59 -7.18
N LEU A 91 12.61 8.92 -8.34
CA LEU A 91 11.71 8.05 -9.10
C LEU A 91 12.50 7.34 -10.20
N ILE A 92 12.39 6.02 -10.26
CA ILE A 92 13.03 5.15 -11.26
C ILE A 92 11.95 4.66 -12.23
N ASP A 93 12.28 4.65 -13.53
CA ASP A 93 11.40 4.06 -14.55
C ASP A 93 11.32 2.54 -14.36
N VAL A 94 10.12 1.98 -14.43
CA VAL A 94 9.92 0.54 -14.26
C VAL A 94 10.33 -0.26 -15.50
N ASN A 95 10.27 0.35 -16.66
CA ASN A 95 10.46 -0.33 -17.96
C ASN A 95 11.81 -1.04 -18.05
N GLY A 96 11.76 -2.34 -18.34
CA GLY A 96 12.95 -3.18 -18.45
C GLY A 96 13.60 -3.55 -17.10
N THR A 97 12.91 -3.33 -15.98
CA THR A 97 13.35 -3.70 -14.63
C THR A 97 12.47 -4.79 -14.03
N GLU A 98 12.91 -5.37 -12.93
CA GLU A 98 12.15 -6.31 -12.11
C GLU A 98 10.87 -5.69 -11.52
N PHE A 99 10.79 -4.34 -11.49
CA PHE A 99 9.66 -3.56 -10.99
C PHE A 99 8.56 -3.30 -12.05
N ASP A 100 8.75 -3.75 -13.30
CA ASP A 100 7.73 -3.63 -14.33
C ASP A 100 6.62 -4.68 -14.17
N PHE A 101 5.49 -4.22 -13.64
CA PHE A 101 4.23 -4.97 -13.51
C PHE A 101 3.12 -4.41 -14.41
N ASN A 102 3.44 -3.69 -15.49
CA ASN A 102 2.43 -3.17 -16.41
C ASN A 102 1.64 -4.28 -17.11
N TYR A 103 2.18 -5.49 -17.16
CA TYR A 103 1.51 -6.71 -17.62
C TYR A 103 1.48 -7.75 -16.50
N PRO A 104 0.50 -8.66 -16.49
CA PRO A 104 0.41 -9.70 -15.47
C PRO A 104 1.71 -10.50 -15.37
N LYS A 105 2.34 -10.50 -14.20
CA LYS A 105 3.61 -11.18 -13.93
C LYS A 105 3.55 -11.84 -12.56
N GLU A 106 4.04 -13.08 -12.46
CA GLU A 106 4.20 -13.75 -11.17
C GLU A 106 5.10 -12.92 -10.25
N ILE A 107 4.68 -12.73 -9.01
CA ILE A 107 5.44 -11.96 -8.02
C ILE A 107 6.82 -12.60 -7.80
N GLY A 108 6.86 -13.93 -7.74
CA GLY A 108 8.08 -14.70 -7.53
C GLY A 108 9.08 -14.69 -8.67
N LYS A 109 8.66 -14.29 -9.89
CA LYS A 109 9.51 -14.35 -11.07
C LYS A 109 10.82 -13.56 -10.90
N ASP A 110 10.71 -12.35 -10.36
CA ASP A 110 11.85 -11.43 -10.30
C ASP A 110 12.17 -10.95 -8.88
N ILE A 111 11.44 -11.39 -7.84
CA ILE A 111 11.59 -10.89 -6.46
C ILE A 111 13.00 -11.09 -5.87
N ASN A 112 13.71 -12.10 -6.35
CA ASN A 112 15.10 -12.40 -5.99
C ASN A 112 16.10 -11.94 -7.07
N GLY A 113 15.69 -11.02 -7.94
CA GLY A 113 16.53 -10.49 -9.01
C GLY A 113 17.71 -9.65 -8.50
N GLU A 114 18.57 -9.25 -9.44
CA GLU A 114 19.82 -8.57 -9.10
C GLU A 114 19.68 -7.07 -8.85
N HIS A 115 18.51 -6.48 -9.10
CA HIS A 115 18.27 -5.06 -8.90
C HIS A 115 18.57 -4.63 -7.46
N ASN A 116 19.39 -3.59 -7.27
CA ASN A 116 19.81 -3.16 -5.94
C ASN A 116 18.63 -2.81 -5.01
N GLN A 117 17.54 -2.29 -5.56
CA GLN A 117 16.34 -1.95 -4.77
C GLN A 117 15.66 -3.20 -4.19
N LEU A 118 15.63 -4.33 -4.91
CA LEU A 118 15.14 -5.60 -4.37
C LEU A 118 16.00 -6.10 -3.21
N LYS A 119 17.33 -5.92 -3.32
CA LYS A 119 18.26 -6.28 -2.24
C LYS A 119 18.03 -5.41 -1.00
N LEU A 120 17.82 -4.11 -1.18
CA LEU A 120 17.53 -3.18 -0.08
C LEU A 120 16.19 -3.50 0.62
N GLY A 121 15.15 -3.79 -0.13
CA GLY A 121 13.82 -4.13 0.39
C GLY A 121 13.68 -5.59 0.84
N ASN A 122 14.69 -6.44 0.60
CA ASN A 122 14.60 -7.91 0.79
C ASN A 122 13.41 -8.52 0.04
N GLY A 123 13.04 -7.92 -1.09
CA GLY A 123 11.85 -8.15 -1.90
C GLY A 123 11.23 -6.83 -2.33
N TYR A 124 9.93 -6.83 -2.62
CA TYR A 124 9.22 -5.59 -2.89
C TYR A 124 8.79 -4.93 -1.59
N ASP A 125 9.17 -3.65 -1.42
CA ASP A 125 8.78 -2.75 -0.33
C ASP A 125 8.95 -1.31 -0.82
N HIS A 126 8.21 -0.96 -1.86
CA HIS A 126 8.42 0.28 -2.61
C HIS A 126 7.10 0.93 -2.99
N PRO A 127 7.06 2.27 -3.10
CA PRO A 127 5.93 2.99 -3.68
C PRO A 127 6.00 3.01 -5.21
N TRP A 128 4.91 2.61 -5.90
CA TRP A 128 4.68 2.88 -7.31
C TRP A 128 3.85 4.14 -7.47
N SER A 129 4.28 5.03 -8.39
CA SER A 129 3.53 6.24 -8.73
C SER A 129 2.33 5.91 -9.60
N LEU A 130 1.15 6.35 -9.22
CA LEU A 130 -0.11 6.06 -9.90
C LEU A 130 -0.62 7.26 -10.70
N GLU A 131 -1.24 7.01 -11.84
CA GLU A 131 -1.91 8.05 -12.60
C GLU A 131 -3.23 8.47 -11.94
N LYS A 132 -3.54 9.77 -11.99
CA LYS A 132 -4.83 10.30 -11.49
C LYS A 132 -5.94 10.02 -12.52
N ASN A 133 -6.59 8.88 -12.40
CA ASN A 133 -7.78 8.51 -13.16
C ASN A 133 -8.61 7.49 -12.37
N ASN A 134 -9.78 7.10 -12.88
CA ASN A 134 -10.69 6.15 -12.22
C ASN A 134 -10.46 4.69 -12.64
N ASN A 135 -9.37 4.39 -13.34
CA ASN A 135 -9.07 3.03 -13.78
C ASN A 135 -8.52 2.16 -12.65
N VAL A 136 -8.54 0.85 -12.87
CA VAL A 136 -7.84 -0.11 -12.00
C VAL A 136 -6.37 0.26 -11.90
N LYS A 137 -5.86 0.38 -10.69
CA LYS A 137 -4.45 0.70 -10.41
C LYS A 137 -3.61 -0.56 -10.24
N VAL A 138 -4.15 -1.52 -9.50
CA VAL A 138 -3.50 -2.78 -9.18
C VAL A 138 -4.49 -3.90 -9.41
N ARG A 139 -4.01 -5.03 -9.91
CA ARG A 139 -4.75 -6.29 -9.99
C ARG A 139 -3.87 -7.41 -9.48
N LEU A 140 -4.40 -8.19 -8.54
CA LEU A 140 -3.81 -9.41 -8.01
C LEU A 140 -4.69 -10.59 -8.43
N GLU A 141 -4.09 -11.68 -8.90
CA GLU A 141 -4.82 -12.87 -9.35
C GLU A 141 -4.11 -14.14 -8.86
N ASP A 142 -4.87 -15.05 -8.29
CA ASP A 142 -4.44 -16.40 -8.03
C ASP A 142 -5.17 -17.37 -8.99
N LYS A 143 -4.43 -17.88 -9.96
CA LYS A 143 -5.00 -18.73 -11.02
C LYS A 143 -5.49 -20.08 -10.50
N GLU A 144 -4.90 -20.58 -9.42
CA GLU A 144 -5.29 -21.88 -8.88
C GLU A 144 -6.63 -21.80 -8.13
N SER A 145 -6.82 -20.77 -7.32
CA SER A 145 -8.10 -20.56 -6.61
C SER A 145 -9.17 -19.90 -7.47
N GLY A 146 -8.80 -19.28 -8.59
CA GLY A 146 -9.67 -18.48 -9.45
C GLY A 146 -9.95 -17.07 -8.91
N ARG A 147 -9.48 -16.71 -7.71
CA ARG A 147 -9.76 -15.42 -7.09
C ARG A 147 -8.92 -14.31 -7.71
N SER A 148 -9.54 -13.14 -7.81
CA SER A 148 -8.81 -11.91 -8.14
C SER A 148 -9.27 -10.74 -7.29
N MET A 149 -8.40 -9.73 -7.19
CA MET A 149 -8.66 -8.47 -6.49
C MET A 149 -8.18 -7.31 -7.35
N GLU A 150 -9.02 -6.30 -7.51
CA GLU A 150 -8.69 -5.04 -8.17
C GLU A 150 -8.66 -3.91 -7.14
N VAL A 151 -7.69 -3.01 -7.28
CA VAL A 151 -7.54 -1.84 -6.42
C VAL A 151 -7.83 -0.56 -7.22
N TYR A 152 -8.77 0.22 -6.72
CA TYR A 152 -9.09 1.57 -7.20
C TYR A 152 -8.78 2.56 -6.09
N THR A 153 -8.18 3.67 -6.42
CA THR A 153 -7.86 4.72 -5.44
C THR A 153 -7.75 6.08 -6.09
N ASP A 154 -8.02 7.12 -5.32
CA ASP A 154 -7.75 8.51 -5.67
C ASP A 154 -6.33 8.96 -5.27
N ARG A 155 -5.55 8.06 -4.67
CA ARG A 155 -4.18 8.34 -4.23
C ARG A 155 -3.20 8.26 -5.38
N GLU A 156 -2.08 8.96 -5.24
CA GLU A 156 -1.03 9.08 -6.25
C GLU A 156 0.05 8.00 -6.16
N ALA A 157 0.03 7.18 -5.11
CA ALA A 157 0.97 6.09 -4.92
C ALA A 157 0.31 4.86 -4.29
N VAL A 158 0.94 3.71 -4.52
CA VAL A 158 0.71 2.47 -3.77
C VAL A 158 2.05 1.90 -3.34
N VAL A 159 2.24 1.74 -2.03
CA VAL A 159 3.35 0.93 -1.52
C VAL A 159 2.94 -0.53 -1.64
N VAL A 160 3.80 -1.33 -2.25
CA VAL A 160 3.62 -2.77 -2.33
C VAL A 160 4.67 -3.44 -1.47
N TYR A 161 4.20 -4.20 -0.46
CA TYR A 161 5.03 -4.91 0.49
C TYR A 161 4.75 -6.40 0.45
N THR A 162 5.76 -7.22 0.22
CA THR A 162 5.64 -8.67 0.02
C THR A 162 5.95 -9.49 1.27
N THR A 163 5.67 -8.97 2.45
CA THR A 163 5.93 -9.63 3.75
C THR A 163 7.38 -10.13 3.84
N ASN A 164 8.32 -9.20 3.69
CA ASN A 164 9.75 -9.50 3.62
C ASN A 164 10.36 -9.79 5.01
N TYR A 165 9.74 -9.26 6.08
CA TYR A 165 10.18 -9.32 7.47
C TYR A 165 9.03 -9.78 8.39
N PRO A 166 8.56 -11.04 8.27
CA PRO A 166 7.53 -11.54 9.18
C PRO A 166 8.08 -11.61 10.60
N GLU A 167 7.23 -11.31 11.60
CA GLU A 167 7.60 -11.53 13.00
C GLU A 167 7.72 -13.05 13.26
N ASP A 168 8.86 -13.48 13.77
CA ASP A 168 9.10 -14.88 14.12
C ASP A 168 8.14 -15.33 15.23
N ASN A 169 7.56 -16.52 15.05
CA ASN A 169 6.69 -17.18 16.02
C ASN A 169 5.42 -16.42 16.45
N LYS A 170 4.97 -15.42 15.69
CA LYS A 170 3.68 -14.77 15.92
C LYS A 170 2.57 -15.62 15.29
N GLU A 171 1.76 -16.22 16.14
CA GLU A 171 0.60 -16.99 15.71
C GLU A 171 -0.52 -16.06 15.21
N LEU A 172 -1.11 -16.41 14.08
CA LEU A 172 -2.25 -15.69 13.52
C LEU A 172 -3.54 -16.11 14.21
N TYR A 173 -4.52 -15.21 14.31
CA TYR A 173 -5.83 -15.50 14.89
C TYR A 173 -6.53 -16.70 14.21
N SER A 174 -6.31 -16.91 12.91
CA SER A 174 -6.83 -18.05 12.15
C SER A 174 -6.04 -19.36 12.36
N GLY A 175 -5.03 -19.34 13.21
CA GLY A 175 -4.05 -20.41 13.40
C GLY A 175 -2.90 -20.34 12.38
N GLY A 176 -1.75 -20.94 12.73
CA GLY A 176 -0.54 -20.92 11.91
C GLY A 176 0.28 -19.63 12.07
N PHE A 177 1.35 -19.53 11.30
CA PHE A 177 2.32 -18.44 11.40
C PHE A 177 2.45 -17.73 10.05
N LEU A 178 2.56 -16.41 10.08
CA LEU A 178 2.90 -15.63 8.89
C LEU A 178 4.37 -15.91 8.53
N LYS A 179 4.60 -16.32 7.29
CA LYS A 179 5.94 -16.60 6.76
C LYS A 179 6.34 -15.55 5.75
N LYS A 180 7.64 -15.45 5.45
CA LYS A 180 8.13 -14.59 4.38
C LYS A 180 7.40 -14.88 3.07
N ASN A 181 6.94 -13.83 2.41
CA ASN A 181 6.20 -13.86 1.14
C ASN A 181 4.87 -14.66 1.18
N TYR A 182 4.25 -14.80 2.35
CA TYR A 182 2.93 -15.43 2.48
C TYR A 182 1.77 -14.44 2.44
N ALA A 183 2.07 -13.15 2.33
CA ALA A 183 1.06 -12.13 2.09
C ALA A 183 1.66 -10.93 1.33
N ILE A 184 0.78 -10.11 0.76
CA ILE A 184 1.13 -8.87 0.06
C ILE A 184 0.23 -7.74 0.56
N CYS A 185 0.81 -6.55 0.74
CA CYS A 185 0.08 -5.34 1.12
C CYS A 185 0.01 -4.37 -0.07
N PHE A 186 -1.09 -3.65 -0.16
CA PHE A 186 -1.30 -2.55 -1.11
C PHE A 186 -1.70 -1.31 -0.32
N GLU A 187 -0.73 -0.47 -0.01
CA GLU A 187 -0.89 0.70 0.85
C GLU A 187 -1.05 1.93 -0.04
N THR A 188 -2.29 2.22 -0.38
CA THR A 188 -2.62 3.39 -1.22
C THR A 188 -2.55 4.66 -0.39
N GLN A 189 -1.74 5.62 -0.83
CA GLN A 189 -1.46 6.86 -0.09
C GLN A 189 -0.90 7.95 -1.00
N GLY A 190 -0.64 9.14 -0.47
CA GLY A 190 0.26 10.10 -1.10
C GLY A 190 1.67 9.54 -1.18
N MET A 191 2.49 9.99 -2.12
CA MET A 191 3.89 9.57 -2.14
C MET A 191 4.53 9.85 -0.78
N PRO A 192 5.12 8.86 -0.09
CA PRO A 192 5.73 9.09 1.22
C PRO A 192 6.88 10.10 1.12
N ILE A 193 7.07 10.87 2.19
CA ILE A 193 8.12 11.90 2.25
C ILE A 193 9.49 11.23 2.15
N GLY A 194 10.29 11.68 1.21
CA GLY A 194 11.66 11.20 1.01
C GLY A 194 12.72 12.11 1.63
N LYS A 195 13.98 11.72 1.48
CA LYS A 195 15.12 12.53 1.93
C LYS A 195 15.09 13.93 1.30
N ASN A 196 15.56 14.93 2.05
CA ASN A 196 15.52 16.34 1.67
C ASN A 196 14.10 16.87 1.39
N GLU A 197 13.11 16.39 2.16
CA GLU A 197 11.70 16.80 2.08
C GLU A 197 11.06 16.54 0.70
N THR A 198 11.63 15.63 -0.09
CA THR A 198 11.05 15.26 -1.38
C THR A 198 9.66 14.68 -1.17
N PHE A 199 8.68 15.08 -1.98
CA PHE A 199 7.26 14.71 -1.90
C PHE A 199 6.51 15.24 -0.65
N LEU A 200 7.09 16.17 0.10
CA LEU A 200 6.49 16.74 1.32
C LEU A 200 5.10 17.32 1.06
N ASP A 201 4.94 18.06 -0.04
CA ASP A 201 3.70 18.80 -0.35
C ASP A 201 2.46 17.92 -0.37
N GLY A 202 2.58 16.66 -0.81
CA GLY A 202 1.49 15.67 -0.86
C GLY A 202 0.98 15.23 0.51
N SER A 203 1.74 15.51 1.57
CA SER A 203 1.41 15.14 2.96
C SER A 203 1.00 16.33 3.82
N ILE A 204 1.10 17.56 3.34
CA ILE A 204 0.74 18.76 4.12
C ILE A 204 -0.79 18.88 4.21
N LEU A 205 -1.28 18.94 5.44
CA LEU A 205 -2.66 19.31 5.76
C LEU A 205 -2.65 20.70 6.40
N ARG A 206 -3.23 21.69 5.72
CA ARG A 206 -3.33 23.05 6.25
C ARG A 206 -4.43 23.15 7.29
N LYS A 207 -4.25 24.05 8.27
CA LYS A 207 -5.28 24.37 9.25
C LYS A 207 -6.63 24.65 8.59
N GLY A 208 -7.65 23.90 9.01
CA GLY A 208 -9.02 24.05 8.53
C GLY A 208 -9.32 23.38 7.19
N GLU A 209 -8.33 22.79 6.54
CA GLU A 209 -8.57 21.94 5.36
C GLU A 209 -9.06 20.55 5.78
N GLU A 210 -9.77 19.89 4.85
CA GLU A 210 -10.19 18.50 5.01
C GLU A 210 -9.28 17.58 4.18
N TYR A 211 -8.62 16.65 4.85
CA TYR A 211 -8.02 15.48 4.20
C TYR A 211 -9.12 14.50 3.82
N LYS A 212 -9.12 14.08 2.56
CA LYS A 212 -10.02 13.03 2.05
C LYS A 212 -9.24 12.07 1.17
N ALA A 213 -9.46 10.78 1.39
CA ALA A 213 -8.89 9.72 0.57
C ALA A 213 -9.85 8.54 0.49
N LYS A 214 -9.79 7.79 -0.61
CA LYS A 214 -10.61 6.61 -0.81
C LYS A 214 -9.85 5.53 -1.54
N THR A 215 -10.02 4.29 -1.05
CA THR A 215 -9.55 3.08 -1.73
C THR A 215 -10.67 2.05 -1.78
N ILE A 216 -10.75 1.33 -2.89
CA ILE A 216 -11.70 0.24 -3.08
C ILE A 216 -10.93 -1.01 -3.47
N PHE A 217 -11.13 -2.08 -2.72
CA PHE A 217 -10.71 -3.43 -3.05
C PHE A 217 -11.93 -4.19 -3.57
N LYS A 218 -11.92 -4.56 -4.85
CA LYS A 218 -13.00 -5.31 -5.49
C LYS A 218 -12.56 -6.73 -5.73
N PHE A 219 -13.29 -7.68 -5.15
CA PHE A 219 -13.00 -9.10 -5.23
C PHE A 219 -13.89 -9.78 -6.27
N THR A 220 -13.28 -10.69 -7.04
CA THR A 220 -13.98 -11.56 -7.99
C THR A 220 -13.48 -12.99 -7.88
N ASN A 221 -14.32 -13.92 -8.32
CA ASN A 221 -14.04 -15.35 -8.32
C ASN A 221 -14.43 -15.94 -9.67
#